data_4e8391bb9c26d2aecbc90c739df27dee
#
_entry.id   4e8391bb9c26d2aecbc90c739df27dee
#
_cell.length_a   1.000
_cell.length_b   1.000
_cell.length_c   1.000
_cell.angle_alpha   90.00
_cell.angle_beta   90.00
_cell.angle_gamma   90.00
#
_symmetry.space_group_name_H-M   'P 1'
#
loop_
_entity.id
_entity.type
_entity.pdbx_description
1 polymer ?
#
loop_
_entity_poly.entity_id
_entity_poly.type
_entity_poly.pdbx_seq_one_letter_code
_entity_poly.pdbx_strand_id
1 'polypeptide(L)'
;VRRLFALLALLLPSAIAGMAGASACRDEVFEGASFTLCDVSRGEDLRLFLNGPDGPYGSFAAVNRALEAEGKTLAFAMNAGMYHRDLSPVGLFIAEGREQAPLITRAGPGNFGLLPNGVFCWGKDGFRVIESRSFRDSAPTCRWATQSGPMLLLNGALHPKLLPDSDSLYVRNGVGVPADGSRAVFAISNEAVNFHLFARLFRDHLGLSDALYFDGSISRLYSPALGRSDLGFPMGPIVGAVIPKG
;
A
#
# COMPACT_ATOMS: atom_id res chain seq x y z
N VAL A 1 11.21 8.56 -73.93
CA VAL A 1 10.66 9.25 -72.74
C VAL A 1 10.29 8.20 -71.74
N ARG A 2 11.18 7.90 -70.75
CA ARG A 2 10.95 6.96 -69.64
C ARG A 2 10.50 7.77 -68.45
N ARG A 3 9.26 7.52 -67.98
CA ARG A 3 8.75 8.08 -66.73
C ARG A 3 9.15 7.16 -65.58
N LEU A 4 10.00 7.65 -64.66
CA LEU A 4 10.24 7.04 -63.34
C LEU A 4 9.06 7.38 -62.45
N PHE A 5 8.37 6.35 -61.92
CA PHE A 5 7.45 6.48 -60.79
C PHE A 5 8.26 6.27 -59.50
N ALA A 6 8.40 7.31 -58.70
CA ALA A 6 8.94 7.22 -57.37
C ALA A 6 7.82 6.74 -56.42
N LEU A 7 7.95 5.55 -55.84
CA LEU A 7 7.09 5.07 -54.74
C LEU A 7 7.57 5.73 -53.44
N LEU A 8 6.74 6.60 -52.91
CA LEU A 8 6.92 7.19 -51.57
C LEU A 8 6.36 6.20 -50.56
N ALA A 9 7.22 5.46 -49.84
CA ALA A 9 6.83 4.60 -48.74
C ALA A 9 6.53 5.47 -47.50
N LEU A 10 5.26 5.59 -47.13
CA LEU A 10 4.83 6.19 -45.86
C LEU A 10 5.18 5.21 -44.71
N LEU A 11 6.20 5.55 -43.94
CA LEU A 11 6.50 4.93 -42.66
C LEU A 11 5.51 5.48 -41.61
N LEU A 12 4.49 4.70 -41.28
CA LEU A 12 3.63 4.97 -40.13
C LEU A 12 4.42 4.66 -38.83
N PRO A 13 4.53 5.60 -37.89
CA PRO A 13 5.11 5.28 -36.59
C PRO A 13 4.18 4.33 -35.83
N SER A 14 4.64 3.12 -35.58
CA SER A 14 3.99 2.20 -34.64
C SER A 14 4.04 2.82 -33.25
N ALA A 15 2.92 3.35 -32.78
CA ALA A 15 2.77 3.73 -31.38
C ALA A 15 2.86 2.43 -30.55
N ILE A 16 3.97 2.21 -29.88
CA ILE A 16 4.10 1.22 -28.83
C ILE A 16 3.26 1.76 -27.67
N ALA A 17 2.01 1.31 -27.56
CA ALA A 17 1.23 1.48 -26.37
C ALA A 17 1.98 0.77 -25.23
N GLY A 18 2.61 1.55 -24.36
CA GLY A 18 3.23 1.04 -23.16
C GLY A 18 2.15 0.29 -22.39
N MET A 19 2.30 -1.02 -22.23
CA MET A 19 1.50 -1.80 -21.31
C MET A 19 1.72 -1.16 -19.94
N ALA A 20 0.66 -0.56 -19.35
CA ALA A 20 0.67 -0.17 -17.95
C ALA A 20 1.08 -1.42 -17.17
N GLY A 21 2.24 -1.38 -16.52
CA GLY A 21 2.79 -2.52 -15.82
C GLY A 21 1.79 -2.94 -14.74
N ALA A 22 1.36 -4.21 -14.78
CA ALA A 22 0.59 -4.76 -13.69
C ALA A 22 1.40 -4.63 -12.39
N SER A 23 0.75 -4.25 -11.30
CA SER A 23 1.35 -4.11 -9.96
C SER A 23 2.28 -5.29 -9.68
N ALA A 24 3.58 -5.01 -9.60
CA ALA A 24 4.62 -6.03 -9.50
C ALA A 24 5.27 -6.00 -8.11
N CYS A 25 5.46 -7.19 -7.53
CA CYS A 25 6.28 -7.34 -6.33
C CYS A 25 7.66 -7.89 -6.69
N ARG A 26 8.68 -7.47 -5.92
CA ARG A 26 10.07 -7.92 -6.03
C ARG A 26 10.74 -7.92 -4.67
N ASP A 27 11.74 -8.78 -4.53
CA ASP A 27 12.59 -8.77 -3.34
C ASP A 27 13.77 -7.84 -3.53
N GLU A 28 14.12 -7.08 -2.49
CA GLU A 28 15.26 -6.18 -2.46
C GLU A 28 16.01 -6.28 -1.12
N VAL A 29 17.29 -5.93 -1.14
CA VAL A 29 18.12 -5.87 0.07
C VAL A 29 18.51 -4.43 0.35
N PHE A 30 18.29 -3.97 1.58
CA PHE A 30 18.71 -2.66 2.06
C PHE A 30 19.41 -2.81 3.41
N GLU A 31 20.66 -2.33 3.51
CA GLU A 31 21.53 -2.42 4.72
C GLU A 31 21.58 -3.83 5.34
N GLY A 32 21.67 -4.84 4.49
CA GLY A 32 21.80 -6.24 4.91
C GLY A 32 20.49 -6.94 5.26
N ALA A 33 19.36 -6.24 5.33
CA ALA A 33 18.04 -6.81 5.55
C ALA A 33 17.27 -6.99 4.24
N SER A 34 16.46 -8.06 4.14
CA SER A 34 15.65 -8.39 2.98
C SER A 34 14.23 -7.85 3.13
N PHE A 35 13.71 -7.30 2.04
CA PHE A 35 12.35 -6.74 1.95
C PHE A 35 11.67 -7.20 0.66
N THR A 36 10.34 -7.35 0.70
CA THR A 36 9.54 -7.47 -0.52
C THR A 36 8.79 -6.16 -0.73
N LEU A 37 8.95 -5.59 -1.92
CA LEU A 37 8.35 -4.33 -2.36
C LEU A 37 7.32 -4.59 -3.43
N CYS A 38 6.15 -3.95 -3.34
CA CYS A 38 5.08 -4.01 -4.36
C CYS A 38 4.72 -2.59 -4.77
N ASP A 39 4.90 -2.27 -6.04
CA ASP A 39 4.58 -0.95 -6.61
C ASP A 39 3.17 -0.94 -7.19
N VAL A 40 2.46 0.17 -7.00
CA VAL A 40 1.16 0.47 -7.61
C VAL A 40 1.20 1.86 -8.20
N SER A 41 0.96 1.97 -9.50
CA SER A 41 0.89 3.26 -10.20
C SER A 41 -0.50 3.87 -10.13
N ARG A 42 -0.57 5.20 -10.31
CA ARG A 42 -1.87 5.89 -10.42
C ARG A 42 -2.69 5.30 -11.57
N GLY A 43 -3.96 5.01 -11.30
CA GLY A 43 -4.88 4.41 -12.26
C GLY A 43 -5.00 2.89 -12.17
N GLU A 44 -4.11 2.20 -11.46
CA GLU A 44 -4.27 0.78 -11.17
C GLU A 44 -5.40 0.55 -10.13
N ASP A 45 -6.04 -0.62 -10.19
CA ASP A 45 -7.19 -0.96 -9.33
C ASP A 45 -6.71 -1.43 -7.95
N LEU A 46 -6.35 -0.46 -7.09
CA LEU A 46 -6.01 -0.72 -5.69
C LEU A 46 -7.27 -0.54 -4.82
N ARG A 47 -7.59 -1.55 -4.01
CA ARG A 47 -8.78 -1.58 -3.16
C ARG A 47 -8.48 -1.91 -1.71
N LEU A 48 -9.39 -1.49 -0.82
CA LEU A 48 -9.49 -1.97 0.56
C LEU A 48 -10.60 -3.01 0.68
N PHE A 49 -10.32 -4.04 1.46
CA PHE A 49 -11.26 -5.11 1.76
C PHE A 49 -11.37 -5.23 3.28
N LEU A 50 -12.60 -5.24 3.80
CA LEU A 50 -12.89 -5.45 5.22
C LEU A 50 -13.96 -6.51 5.38
N ASN A 51 -15.19 -6.23 4.91
CA ASN A 51 -16.34 -7.11 5.01
C ASN A 51 -16.82 -7.53 3.63
N GLY A 52 -17.17 -8.81 3.52
CA GLY A 52 -17.96 -9.38 2.44
C GLY A 52 -19.42 -9.60 2.87
N PRO A 53 -20.21 -10.34 2.07
CA PRO A 53 -21.63 -10.61 2.38
C PRO A 53 -21.83 -11.32 3.74
N ASP A 54 -20.89 -12.19 4.13
CA ASP A 54 -21.02 -13.06 5.32
C ASP A 54 -20.17 -12.54 6.50
N GLY A 55 -19.67 -11.32 6.47
CA GLY A 55 -18.82 -10.73 7.51
C GLY A 55 -17.38 -10.46 7.04
N PRO A 56 -16.42 -10.33 7.98
CA PRO A 56 -15.04 -9.99 7.62
C PRO A 56 -14.40 -11.02 6.67
N TYR A 57 -13.69 -10.54 5.65
CA TYR A 57 -12.94 -11.45 4.75
C TYR A 57 -11.88 -12.26 5.50
N GLY A 58 -11.15 -11.64 6.39
CA GLY A 58 -10.17 -12.28 7.27
C GLY A 58 -8.96 -12.92 6.59
N SER A 59 -8.99 -13.12 5.27
CA SER A 59 -7.90 -13.77 4.53
C SER A 59 -7.84 -13.34 3.06
N PHE A 60 -6.66 -13.46 2.46
CA PHE A 60 -6.46 -13.20 1.02
C PHE A 60 -7.28 -14.17 0.14
N ALA A 61 -7.41 -15.43 0.58
CA ALA A 61 -8.21 -16.42 -0.13
C ALA A 61 -9.70 -16.06 -0.18
N ALA A 62 -10.26 -15.50 0.89
CA ALA A 62 -11.65 -15.03 0.91
C ALA A 62 -11.85 -13.82 -0.03
N VAL A 63 -10.89 -12.89 -0.05
CA VAL A 63 -10.91 -11.76 -0.99
C VAL A 63 -10.84 -12.26 -2.44
N ASN A 64 -9.95 -13.20 -2.76
CA ASN A 64 -9.85 -13.75 -4.10
C ASN A 64 -11.14 -14.44 -4.54
N ARG A 65 -11.77 -15.24 -3.67
CA ARG A 65 -13.09 -15.86 -4.00
C ARG A 65 -14.16 -14.81 -4.31
N ALA A 66 -14.18 -13.69 -3.58
CA ALA A 66 -15.12 -12.62 -3.86
C ALA A 66 -14.84 -11.94 -5.21
N LEU A 67 -13.57 -11.72 -5.55
CA LEU A 67 -13.15 -11.12 -6.82
C LEU A 67 -13.43 -12.02 -8.03
N GLU A 68 -13.52 -13.35 -7.86
CA GLU A 68 -13.86 -14.30 -8.93
C GLU A 68 -15.22 -14.00 -9.56
N ALA A 69 -16.19 -13.52 -8.77
CA ALA A 69 -17.49 -13.10 -9.28
C ALA A 69 -17.40 -11.89 -10.23
N GLU A 70 -16.33 -11.09 -10.13
CA GLU A 70 -16.03 -9.97 -11.01
C GLU A 70 -15.09 -10.37 -12.18
N GLY A 71 -14.71 -11.65 -12.30
CA GLY A 71 -13.67 -12.08 -13.25
C GLY A 71 -12.29 -11.52 -12.93
N LYS A 72 -11.99 -11.28 -11.64
CA LYS A 72 -10.77 -10.64 -11.16
C LYS A 72 -10.03 -11.50 -10.14
N THR A 73 -8.79 -11.10 -9.85
CA THR A 73 -7.93 -11.72 -8.83
C THR A 73 -6.99 -10.67 -8.24
N LEU A 74 -6.35 -11.00 -7.13
CA LEU A 74 -5.30 -10.19 -6.53
C LEU A 74 -3.97 -10.38 -7.26
N ALA A 75 -3.34 -9.29 -7.70
CA ALA A 75 -1.93 -9.28 -8.12
C ALA A 75 -1.01 -9.37 -6.90
N PHE A 76 -1.34 -8.62 -5.84
CA PHE A 76 -0.82 -8.78 -4.49
C PHE A 76 -1.83 -8.26 -3.47
N ALA A 77 -1.64 -8.66 -2.20
CA ALA A 77 -2.35 -8.06 -1.08
C ALA A 77 -1.53 -8.15 0.21
N MET A 78 -1.76 -7.23 1.13
CA MET A 78 -1.24 -7.30 2.50
C MET A 78 -2.26 -6.77 3.50
N ASN A 79 -2.03 -7.03 4.80
CA ASN A 79 -2.81 -6.36 5.83
C ASN A 79 -2.60 -4.84 5.73
N ALA A 80 -3.65 -4.08 5.98
CA ALA A 80 -3.63 -2.62 5.99
C ALA A 80 -3.55 -2.08 7.44
N GLY A 81 -4.37 -1.12 7.84
CA GLY A 81 -4.34 -0.52 9.17
C GLY A 81 -4.63 -1.50 10.32
N MET A 82 -4.31 -1.08 11.54
CA MET A 82 -4.53 -1.86 12.76
C MET A 82 -6.00 -2.11 13.03
N TYR A 83 -6.32 -3.21 13.72
CA TYR A 83 -7.67 -3.66 13.97
C TYR A 83 -7.85 -4.28 15.36
N HIS A 84 -9.08 -4.34 15.81
CA HIS A 84 -9.50 -4.97 17.05
C HIS A 84 -9.64 -6.50 16.91
N ARG A 85 -9.87 -7.20 18.01
CA ARG A 85 -10.06 -8.67 18.02
C ARG A 85 -11.23 -9.14 17.18
N ASP A 86 -12.24 -8.29 17.01
CA ASP A 86 -13.41 -8.54 16.15
C ASP A 86 -13.15 -8.18 14.67
N LEU A 87 -11.90 -7.88 14.32
CA LEU A 87 -11.42 -7.48 13.01
C LEU A 87 -11.87 -6.08 12.56
N SER A 88 -12.58 -5.32 13.38
CA SER A 88 -12.95 -3.94 13.08
C SER A 88 -11.72 -3.01 13.09
N PRO A 89 -11.65 -1.99 12.19
CA PRO A 89 -10.54 -1.05 12.15
C PRO A 89 -10.41 -0.25 13.45
N VAL A 90 -9.17 -0.01 13.90
CA VAL A 90 -8.92 0.88 15.07
C VAL A 90 -9.20 2.33 14.72
N GLY A 91 -8.88 2.77 13.50
CA GLY A 91 -9.03 4.15 13.05
C GLY A 91 -9.79 4.25 11.73
N LEU A 92 -9.67 5.40 11.06
CA LEU A 92 -10.41 5.70 9.83
C LEU A 92 -10.32 4.56 8.82
N PHE A 93 -11.49 4.19 8.32
CA PHE A 93 -11.61 3.27 7.19
C PHE A 93 -12.67 3.79 6.22
N ILE A 94 -12.26 4.09 4.99
CA ILE A 94 -13.12 4.51 3.89
C ILE A 94 -13.00 3.50 2.76
N ALA A 95 -14.12 2.95 2.31
CA ALA A 95 -14.20 2.09 1.14
C ALA A 95 -15.25 2.63 0.17
N GLU A 96 -14.86 2.79 -1.09
CA GLU A 96 -15.71 3.33 -2.16
C GLU A 96 -16.37 4.68 -1.80
N GLY A 97 -15.61 5.56 -1.12
CA GLY A 97 -16.06 6.88 -0.70
C GLY A 97 -16.98 6.88 0.52
N ARG A 98 -17.22 5.74 1.15
CA ARG A 98 -18.05 5.63 2.36
C ARG A 98 -17.18 5.37 3.59
N GLU A 99 -17.31 6.24 4.59
CA GLU A 99 -16.68 6.05 5.88
C GLU A 99 -17.37 4.91 6.64
N GLN A 100 -16.58 3.95 7.11
CA GLN A 100 -17.06 2.79 7.88
C GLN A 100 -16.50 2.79 9.31
N ALA A 101 -15.40 3.50 9.56
CA ALA A 101 -14.83 3.71 10.88
C ALA A 101 -14.26 5.13 10.98
N PRO A 102 -14.37 5.81 12.14
CA PRO A 102 -14.04 7.22 12.28
C PRO A 102 -12.54 7.48 12.41
N LEU A 103 -12.14 8.71 12.09
CA LEU A 103 -10.78 9.21 12.27
C LEU A 103 -10.41 9.38 13.74
N ILE A 104 -9.22 8.93 14.13
CA ILE A 104 -8.65 9.13 15.45
C ILE A 104 -7.44 10.05 15.38
N THR A 105 -7.49 11.20 16.07
CA THR A 105 -6.43 12.22 16.07
C THR A 105 -5.75 12.40 17.43
N ARG A 106 -6.20 11.65 18.44
CA ARG A 106 -5.62 11.67 19.80
C ARG A 106 -4.48 10.67 19.95
N ALA A 107 -3.53 10.99 20.82
CA ALA A 107 -2.54 10.02 21.26
C ALA A 107 -3.21 8.86 22.04
N GLY A 108 -2.59 7.72 22.04
CA GLY A 108 -3.07 6.52 22.72
C GLY A 108 -1.95 5.50 22.93
N PRO A 109 -2.28 4.32 23.43
CA PRO A 109 -1.31 3.25 23.63
C PRO A 109 -0.83 2.65 22.30
N GLY A 110 0.31 1.97 22.36
CA GLY A 110 0.88 1.21 21.25
C GLY A 110 1.32 2.08 20.06
N ASN A 111 1.63 1.40 18.99
CA ASN A 111 2.14 2.02 17.76
C ASN A 111 1.12 2.94 17.10
N PHE A 112 -0.17 2.59 17.12
CA PHE A 112 -1.23 3.43 16.56
C PHE A 112 -1.32 4.79 17.25
N GLY A 113 -1.18 4.83 18.57
CA GLY A 113 -1.25 6.06 19.36
C GLY A 113 0.05 6.87 19.42
N LEU A 114 1.15 6.38 18.82
CA LEU A 114 2.41 7.09 18.70
C LEU A 114 2.30 8.17 17.61
N LEU A 115 2.05 9.41 18.04
CA LEU A 115 1.90 10.54 17.12
C LEU A 115 3.24 11.08 16.61
N PRO A 116 3.29 11.49 15.31
CA PRO A 116 2.19 11.52 14.35
C PRO A 116 1.82 10.14 13.84
N ASN A 117 0.52 9.83 13.82
CA ASN A 117 -0.04 8.75 13.05
C ASN A 117 -0.69 9.32 11.77
N GLY A 118 -1.07 8.48 10.82
CA GLY A 118 -1.47 8.96 9.51
C GLY A 118 -2.57 8.14 8.84
N VAL A 119 -3.04 8.68 7.73
CA VAL A 119 -4.03 8.08 6.85
C VAL A 119 -3.40 7.88 5.48
N PHE A 120 -3.40 6.66 4.98
CA PHE A 120 -3.17 6.37 3.58
C PHE A 120 -4.49 6.54 2.82
N CYS A 121 -4.53 7.51 1.92
CA CYS A 121 -5.73 7.95 1.18
C CYS A 121 -5.43 7.92 -0.31
N TRP A 122 -6.36 7.39 -1.12
CA TRP A 122 -6.24 7.43 -2.57
C TRP A 122 -7.59 7.48 -3.29
N GLY A 123 -7.52 7.90 -4.56
CA GLY A 123 -8.65 8.04 -5.46
C GLY A 123 -8.17 8.57 -6.82
N LYS A 124 -8.99 9.37 -7.48
CA LYS A 124 -8.66 9.94 -8.79
C LYS A 124 -7.41 10.83 -8.79
N ASP A 125 -7.12 11.47 -7.65
CA ASP A 125 -6.01 12.42 -7.51
C ASP A 125 -4.67 11.75 -7.12
N GLY A 126 -4.62 10.40 -7.12
CA GLY A 126 -3.45 9.61 -6.79
C GLY A 126 -3.38 9.20 -5.32
N PHE A 127 -2.16 8.95 -4.84
CA PHE A 127 -1.88 8.41 -3.52
C PHE A 127 -1.34 9.47 -2.58
N ARG A 128 -1.77 9.45 -1.32
CA ARG A 128 -1.28 10.35 -0.27
C ARG A 128 -1.19 9.62 1.06
N VAL A 129 -0.14 9.89 1.81
CA VAL A 129 -0.06 9.59 3.25
C VAL A 129 -0.12 10.93 3.97
N ILE A 130 -1.12 11.12 4.81
CA ILE A 130 -1.42 12.43 5.43
C ILE A 130 -1.48 12.24 6.95
N GLU A 131 -0.80 13.11 7.70
CA GLU A 131 -0.89 13.14 9.16
C GLU A 131 -2.36 13.32 9.59
N SER A 132 -2.78 12.62 10.64
CA SER A 132 -4.22 12.50 10.99
C SER A 132 -4.90 13.83 11.34
N ARG A 133 -4.21 14.77 11.96
CA ARG A 133 -4.77 16.11 12.27
C ARG A 133 -4.86 16.95 11.02
N SER A 134 -3.82 16.91 10.18
CA SER A 134 -3.82 17.55 8.87
C SER A 134 -4.90 16.97 7.96
N PHE A 135 -5.15 15.65 8.03
CA PHE A 135 -6.25 15.00 7.34
C PHE A 135 -7.61 15.55 7.78
N ARG A 136 -7.84 15.65 9.09
CA ARG A 136 -9.06 16.25 9.65
C ARG A 136 -9.27 17.68 9.16
N ASP A 137 -8.21 18.49 9.21
CA ASP A 137 -8.29 19.92 8.95
C ASP A 137 -8.45 20.23 7.44
N SER A 138 -7.86 19.41 6.58
CA SER A 138 -7.97 19.55 5.11
C SER A 138 -9.16 18.80 4.50
N ALA A 139 -9.77 17.86 5.23
CA ALA A 139 -10.92 17.05 4.82
C ALA A 139 -10.83 16.55 3.35
N PRO A 140 -9.75 15.84 2.95
CA PRO A 140 -9.56 15.46 1.57
C PRO A 140 -10.59 14.42 1.13
N THR A 141 -10.98 14.45 -0.15
CA THR A 141 -11.83 13.40 -0.72
C THR A 141 -10.97 12.18 -1.01
N CYS A 142 -11.31 11.04 -0.38
CA CYS A 142 -10.70 9.75 -0.64
C CYS A 142 -11.76 8.77 -1.16
N ARG A 143 -11.45 8.00 -2.20
CA ARG A 143 -12.27 6.83 -2.53
C ARG A 143 -11.98 5.69 -1.57
N TRP A 144 -10.72 5.56 -1.17
CA TRP A 144 -10.21 4.58 -0.23
C TRP A 144 -9.33 5.27 0.80
N ALA A 145 -9.47 4.92 2.07
CA ALA A 145 -8.56 5.37 3.10
C ALA A 145 -8.47 4.37 4.26
N THR A 146 -7.27 4.24 4.82
CA THR A 146 -7.03 3.47 6.04
C THR A 146 -6.08 4.22 6.94
N GLN A 147 -6.41 4.30 8.23
CA GLN A 147 -5.56 4.93 9.23
C GLN A 147 -4.71 3.89 9.95
N SER A 148 -3.47 4.24 10.22
CA SER A 148 -2.57 3.47 11.08
C SER A 148 -1.49 4.35 11.70
N GLY A 149 -0.48 3.74 12.31
CA GLY A 149 0.61 4.48 12.93
C GLY A 149 1.72 3.61 13.52
N PRO A 150 2.88 4.24 13.74
CA PRO A 150 3.18 5.67 13.48
C PRO A 150 3.38 5.97 12.00
N MET A 151 3.40 7.26 11.64
CA MET A 151 4.03 7.65 10.39
C MET A 151 5.54 7.33 10.49
N LEU A 152 6.09 6.78 9.42
CA LEU A 152 7.52 6.47 9.32
C LEU A 152 8.28 7.70 8.80
N LEU A 153 7.68 8.35 7.80
CA LEU A 153 8.15 9.60 7.20
C LEU A 153 7.02 10.62 7.17
N LEU A 154 7.39 11.87 7.39
CA LEU A 154 6.55 13.06 7.18
C LEU A 154 7.36 14.12 6.45
N ASN A 155 6.98 14.46 5.21
CA ASN A 155 7.69 15.41 4.35
C ASN A 155 9.19 15.10 4.23
N GLY A 156 9.58 13.84 4.05
CA GLY A 156 10.97 13.38 3.95
C GLY A 156 11.71 13.25 5.29
N ALA A 157 11.15 13.68 6.39
CA ALA A 157 11.75 13.55 7.71
C ALA A 157 11.33 12.25 8.41
N LEU A 158 12.30 11.56 9.02
CA LEU A 158 12.03 10.40 9.88
C LEU A 158 11.24 10.82 11.12
N HIS A 159 10.32 9.97 11.54
CA HIS A 159 9.63 10.17 12.81
C HIS A 159 10.64 10.21 13.98
N PRO A 160 10.65 11.25 14.83
CA PRO A 160 11.75 11.51 15.77
C PRO A 160 11.91 10.47 16.89
N LYS A 161 10.91 9.62 17.10
CA LYS A 161 10.95 8.54 18.12
C LYS A 161 11.41 7.19 17.58
N LEU A 162 11.78 7.09 16.30
CA LEU A 162 12.30 5.85 15.73
C LEU A 162 13.82 5.79 15.95
N LEU A 163 14.24 5.10 17.01
CA LEU A 163 15.62 5.04 17.45
C LEU A 163 16.43 4.05 16.61
N PRO A 164 17.67 4.41 16.18
CA PRO A 164 18.52 3.54 15.37
C PRO A 164 18.88 2.20 16.04
N ASP A 165 19.09 2.23 17.35
CA ASP A 165 19.53 1.13 18.20
C ASP A 165 18.39 0.44 18.96
N SER A 166 17.15 0.63 18.51
CA SER A 166 15.97 0.00 19.13
C SER A 166 16.03 -1.53 18.98
N ASP A 167 15.82 -2.23 20.10
CA ASP A 167 15.69 -3.69 20.20
C ASP A 167 14.29 -4.20 19.85
N SER A 168 13.36 -3.30 19.54
CA SER A 168 12.00 -3.64 19.09
C SER A 168 12.04 -4.17 17.64
N LEU A 169 12.32 -5.46 17.49
CA LEU A 169 12.45 -6.15 16.21
C LEU A 169 11.18 -6.94 15.86
N TYR A 170 10.59 -6.66 14.71
CA TYR A 170 9.40 -7.33 14.18
C TYR A 170 9.45 -7.41 12.65
N VAL A 171 8.75 -8.38 12.07
CA VAL A 171 8.38 -8.28 10.66
C VAL A 171 7.41 -7.11 10.52
N ARG A 172 7.73 -6.17 9.64
CA ARG A 172 7.00 -4.91 9.50
C ARG A 172 6.47 -4.74 8.10
N ASN A 173 5.26 -4.16 7.98
CA ASN A 173 4.73 -3.75 6.70
C ASN A 173 4.22 -2.31 6.73
N GLY A 174 4.14 -1.69 5.58
CA GLY A 174 3.72 -0.31 5.46
C GLY A 174 3.64 0.14 4.00
N VAL A 175 3.31 1.41 3.81
CA VAL A 175 3.19 2.04 2.51
C VAL A 175 3.91 3.39 2.50
N GLY A 176 4.57 3.71 1.40
CA GLY A 176 5.16 5.03 1.17
C GLY A 176 4.73 5.60 -0.17
N VAL A 177 4.74 6.92 -0.26
CA VAL A 177 4.35 7.67 -1.45
C VAL A 177 5.35 8.79 -1.75
N PRO A 178 5.63 9.10 -3.04
CA PRO A 178 6.35 10.30 -3.41
C PRO A 178 5.47 11.55 -3.26
N ALA A 179 6.07 12.74 -3.23
CA ALA A 179 5.37 14.00 -3.06
C ALA A 179 4.31 14.29 -4.14
N ASP A 180 4.49 13.78 -5.35
CA ASP A 180 3.57 13.94 -6.47
C ASP A 180 2.38 12.97 -6.46
N GLY A 181 2.39 11.98 -5.55
CA GLY A 181 1.35 10.97 -5.42
C GLY A 181 1.16 10.09 -6.66
N SER A 182 2.17 9.96 -7.51
CA SER A 182 2.11 9.21 -8.77
C SER A 182 2.05 7.70 -8.57
N ARG A 183 2.59 7.21 -7.45
CA ARG A 183 2.63 5.79 -7.08
C ARG A 183 2.53 5.58 -5.58
N ALA A 184 2.22 4.35 -5.17
CA ALA A 184 2.37 3.87 -3.82
C ALA A 184 3.31 2.66 -3.82
N VAL A 185 4.25 2.61 -2.88
CA VAL A 185 5.14 1.47 -2.67
C VAL A 185 4.80 0.82 -1.35
N PHE A 186 4.31 -0.41 -1.41
CA PHE A 186 4.06 -1.25 -0.26
C PHE A 186 5.32 -2.05 0.04
N ALA A 187 5.71 -2.11 1.29
CA ALA A 187 6.88 -2.85 1.74
C ALA A 187 6.54 -3.79 2.90
N ILE A 188 7.15 -4.97 2.90
CA ILE A 188 7.18 -5.87 4.04
C ILE A 188 8.61 -6.36 4.24
N SER A 189 9.10 -6.38 5.49
CA SER A 189 10.39 -6.99 5.78
C SER A 189 10.26 -8.51 5.81
N ASN A 190 11.25 -9.22 5.24
CA ASN A 190 11.26 -10.68 5.21
C ASN A 190 11.86 -11.28 6.50
N GLU A 191 12.39 -10.42 7.35
CA GLU A 191 12.94 -10.71 8.67
C GLU A 191 12.55 -9.63 9.68
N ALA A 192 12.84 -9.86 10.97
CA ALA A 192 12.54 -8.91 12.02
C ALA A 192 13.51 -7.71 11.95
N VAL A 193 12.97 -6.50 11.83
CA VAL A 193 13.72 -5.24 11.74
C VAL A 193 13.16 -4.22 12.73
N ASN A 194 13.99 -3.24 13.14
CA ASN A 194 13.49 -2.11 13.93
C ASN A 194 12.79 -1.05 13.05
N PHE A 195 12.08 -0.15 13.68
CA PHE A 195 11.36 0.91 12.97
C PHE A 195 12.28 1.87 12.21
N HIS A 196 13.46 2.17 12.76
CA HIS A 196 14.38 3.12 12.15
C HIS A 196 14.89 2.60 10.80
N LEU A 197 15.33 1.34 10.73
CA LEU A 197 15.76 0.72 9.47
C LEU A 197 14.59 0.65 8.48
N PHE A 198 13.40 0.26 8.94
CA PHE A 198 12.22 0.18 8.09
C PHE A 198 11.79 1.54 7.53
N ALA A 199 11.90 2.61 8.31
CA ALA A 199 11.61 3.97 7.86
C ALA A 199 12.68 4.48 6.87
N ARG A 200 13.96 4.17 7.10
CA ARG A 200 15.04 4.52 6.19
C ARG A 200 14.95 3.83 4.84
N LEU A 201 14.41 2.61 4.78
CA LEU A 201 14.08 1.97 3.50
C LEU A 201 13.25 2.91 2.60
N PHE A 202 12.19 3.50 3.14
CA PHE A 202 11.33 4.41 2.37
C PHE A 202 12.03 5.71 1.99
N ARG A 203 12.84 6.28 2.89
CA ARG A 203 13.51 7.55 2.65
C ARG A 203 14.77 7.40 1.78
N ASP A 204 15.69 6.54 2.21
CA ASP A 204 17.07 6.53 1.71
C ASP A 204 17.20 5.62 0.47
N HIS A 205 16.41 4.56 0.39
CA HIS A 205 16.44 3.60 -0.72
C HIS A 205 15.38 3.90 -1.77
N LEU A 206 14.14 4.16 -1.35
CA LEU A 206 13.00 4.36 -2.25
C LEU A 206 12.76 5.83 -2.62
N GLY A 207 13.39 6.79 -1.92
CA GLY A 207 13.27 8.23 -2.19
C GLY A 207 11.86 8.79 -2.00
N LEU A 208 11.09 8.24 -1.04
CA LEU A 208 9.70 8.62 -0.81
C LEU A 208 9.60 9.73 0.24
N SER A 209 8.55 10.56 0.12
CA SER A 209 8.34 11.72 0.98
C SER A 209 7.57 11.38 2.24
N ASP A 210 6.56 10.54 2.14
CA ASP A 210 5.68 10.19 3.24
C ASP A 210 5.51 8.68 3.31
N ALA A 211 5.51 8.13 4.53
CA ALA A 211 5.34 6.70 4.72
C ALA A 211 4.61 6.39 6.03
N LEU A 212 3.79 5.35 5.99
CA LEU A 212 2.93 4.91 7.07
C LEU A 212 3.18 3.44 7.39
N TYR A 213 3.37 3.15 8.66
CA TYR A 213 3.41 1.79 9.17
C TYR A 213 1.99 1.24 9.33
N PHE A 214 1.79 -0.02 8.95
CA PHE A 214 0.48 -0.66 9.08
C PHE A 214 0.34 -1.50 10.34
N ASP A 215 1.11 -2.61 10.45
CA ASP A 215 1.06 -3.48 11.62
C ASP A 215 2.36 -4.30 11.72
N GLY A 216 2.77 -4.68 12.94
CA GLY A 216 3.90 -5.54 13.20
C GLY A 216 3.56 -6.81 13.95
N SER A 217 2.36 -6.90 14.51
CA SER A 217 1.87 -8.15 15.10
C SER A 217 1.37 -9.09 14.02
N ILE A 218 0.80 -8.52 12.95
CA ILE A 218 0.29 -9.24 11.79
C ILE A 218 0.82 -8.55 10.54
N SER A 219 1.98 -8.98 10.05
CA SER A 219 2.53 -8.54 8.77
C SER A 219 2.52 -9.70 7.80
N ARG A 220 1.72 -9.61 6.73
CA ARG A 220 1.54 -10.67 5.74
C ARG A 220 1.43 -10.14 4.34
N LEU A 221 1.93 -10.94 3.40
CA LEU A 221 1.87 -10.67 1.98
C LEU A 221 1.29 -11.88 1.23
N TYR A 222 0.46 -11.59 0.26
CA TYR A 222 0.07 -12.46 -0.84
C TYR A 222 0.63 -11.88 -2.14
N SER A 223 1.42 -12.66 -2.87
CA SER A 223 1.93 -12.30 -4.18
C SER A 223 2.13 -13.58 -5.01
N PRO A 224 1.17 -13.94 -5.88
CA PRO A 224 1.30 -15.14 -6.71
C PRO A 224 2.51 -15.08 -7.64
N ALA A 225 2.91 -13.90 -8.10
CA ALA A 225 4.11 -13.73 -8.94
C ALA A 225 5.41 -14.15 -8.24
N LEU A 226 5.46 -14.05 -6.90
CA LEU A 226 6.59 -14.53 -6.08
C LEU A 226 6.33 -15.91 -5.45
N GLY A 227 5.21 -16.57 -5.75
CA GLY A 227 4.81 -17.80 -5.10
C GLY A 227 4.53 -17.64 -3.59
N ARG A 228 4.27 -16.40 -3.12
CA ARG A 228 4.12 -16.08 -1.71
C ARG A 228 2.65 -15.98 -1.29
N SER A 229 2.30 -16.69 -0.21
CA SER A 229 0.98 -16.63 0.43
C SER A 229 1.13 -16.87 1.92
N ASP A 230 1.36 -15.80 2.67
CA ASP A 230 1.63 -15.88 4.11
C ASP A 230 0.36 -16.30 4.86
N LEU A 231 0.51 -17.31 5.74
CA LEU A 231 -0.56 -17.86 6.55
C LEU A 231 -0.58 -17.23 7.96
N GLY A 232 -1.70 -17.42 8.69
CA GLY A 232 -1.81 -17.06 10.12
C GLY A 232 -3.22 -16.66 10.52
N PHE A 233 -3.37 -15.87 11.59
CA PHE A 233 -4.66 -15.46 12.15
C PHE A 233 -5.48 -14.59 11.18
N PRO A 234 -6.83 -14.56 11.30
CA PRO A 234 -7.65 -13.66 10.50
C PRO A 234 -7.18 -12.20 10.59
N MET A 235 -7.28 -11.49 9.47
CA MET A 235 -6.91 -10.08 9.33
C MET A 235 -8.16 -9.20 9.31
N GLY A 236 -8.07 -7.99 9.85
CA GLY A 236 -9.06 -6.94 9.65
C GLY A 236 -8.93 -6.31 8.25
N PRO A 237 -8.57 -5.02 8.14
CA PRO A 237 -8.37 -4.37 6.85
C PRO A 237 -7.29 -5.04 6.00
N ILE A 238 -7.61 -5.29 4.73
CA ILE A 238 -6.68 -5.79 3.72
C ILE A 238 -6.61 -4.77 2.60
N VAL A 239 -5.40 -4.46 2.12
CA VAL A 239 -5.17 -3.69 0.89
C VAL A 239 -4.69 -4.64 -0.20
N GLY A 240 -5.18 -4.48 -1.43
CA GLY A 240 -4.74 -5.34 -2.54
C GLY A 240 -4.90 -4.68 -3.90
N ALA A 241 -3.95 -4.94 -4.78
CA ALA A 241 -4.02 -4.60 -6.19
C ALA A 241 -4.79 -5.69 -6.95
N VAL A 242 -5.77 -5.28 -7.73
CA VAL A 242 -6.72 -6.14 -8.42
C VAL A 242 -6.47 -6.11 -9.92
N ILE A 243 -6.42 -7.29 -10.54
CA ILE A 243 -6.23 -7.45 -11.97
C ILE A 243 -7.30 -8.38 -12.55
N PRO A 244 -7.58 -8.33 -13.88
CA PRO A 244 -8.39 -9.35 -14.53
C PRO A 244 -7.82 -10.75 -14.28
N LYS A 245 -8.69 -11.72 -14.06
CA LYS A 245 -8.31 -13.13 -14.00
C LYS A 245 -8.02 -13.59 -15.41
N GLY A 246 -6.79 -13.96 -15.69
CA GLY A 246 -6.37 -14.51 -16.99
C GLY A 246 -7.00 -15.88 -17.30
#